data_45d0806797c3e453cfad16c5aaeb76de
#
_entry.id   45d0806797c3e453cfad16c5aaeb76de
#
_cell.length_a   1.000
_cell.length_b   1.000
_cell.length_c   1.000
_cell.angle_alpha   90.00
_cell.angle_beta   90.00
_cell.angle_gamma   90.00
#
_symmetry.space_group_name_H-M   'P 1'
#
loop_
_entity.id
_entity.type
_entity.pdbx_description
1 polymer ?
#
loop_
_entity_poly.entity_id
_entity_poly.type
_entity_poly.pdbx_seq_one_letter_code
_entity_poly.pdbx_strand_id
1 'polypeptide(L)'
;MRLHTAWLAIVFVACAVGCAAPPAAPGLMDVTERPAESALLAGVRAYDEAQYPQAEQLLRQALKIGLVSPRDQAAAHKYLAFIDCTSARIDACEAEFRAAREADPKFALTKAESGHPLWGPVYQRVQQ
;
A
#
# COMPACT_ATOMS: atom_id res chain seq x y z
N MET A 1 77.57 -15.34 -24.53
CA MET A 1 76.98 -14.98 -25.83
C MET A 1 75.57 -15.56 -25.88
N ARG A 2 74.59 -14.77 -26.18
CA ARG A 2 73.10 -14.96 -26.31
C ARG A 2 72.28 -14.64 -25.07
N LEU A 3 71.79 -13.41 -25.08
CA LEU A 3 70.70 -12.86 -24.27
C LEU A 3 69.40 -13.55 -24.69
N HIS A 4 68.65 -14.03 -23.69
CA HIS A 4 67.21 -14.33 -23.88
C HIS A 4 66.42 -13.34 -23.04
N THR A 5 65.87 -12.37 -23.69
CA THR A 5 64.92 -11.41 -23.17
C THR A 5 63.59 -12.12 -22.91
N ALA A 6 63.25 -12.35 -21.65
CA ALA A 6 61.94 -12.83 -21.29
C ALA A 6 60.97 -11.64 -21.19
N TRP A 7 59.98 -11.59 -22.05
CA TRP A 7 58.86 -10.65 -22.02
C TRP A 7 57.87 -11.13 -20.98
N LEU A 8 57.78 -10.39 -19.87
CA LEU A 8 56.71 -10.54 -18.90
C LEU A 8 55.47 -9.78 -19.41
N ALA A 9 54.50 -10.52 -19.92
CA ALA A 9 53.17 -10.00 -20.22
C ALA A 9 52.37 -9.83 -18.94
N ILE A 10 52.24 -8.58 -18.49
CA ILE A 10 51.36 -8.21 -17.37
C ILE A 10 49.93 -8.15 -17.89
N VAL A 11 49.13 -9.18 -17.53
CA VAL A 11 47.68 -9.18 -17.79
C VAL A 11 47.01 -8.30 -16.76
N PHE A 12 46.61 -7.12 -17.17
CA PHE A 12 45.72 -6.24 -16.37
C PHE A 12 44.28 -6.79 -16.43
N VAL A 13 43.87 -7.49 -15.36
CA VAL A 13 42.47 -7.82 -15.15
C VAL A 13 41.77 -6.57 -14.61
N ALA A 14 41.08 -5.84 -15.47
CA ALA A 14 40.21 -4.75 -15.07
C ALA A 14 38.95 -5.33 -14.42
N CYS A 15 38.89 -5.32 -13.09
CA CYS A 15 37.65 -5.57 -12.35
C CYS A 15 36.72 -4.38 -12.56
N ALA A 16 35.78 -4.49 -13.51
CA ALA A 16 34.65 -3.59 -13.62
C ALA A 16 33.68 -3.86 -12.46
N VAL A 17 33.89 -3.13 -11.36
CA VAL A 17 32.89 -3.07 -10.28
C VAL A 17 31.71 -2.27 -10.81
N GLY A 18 30.71 -2.99 -11.34
CA GLY A 18 29.44 -2.40 -11.71
C GLY A 18 28.73 -1.91 -10.45
N CYS A 19 28.71 -0.61 -10.20
CA CYS A 19 27.80 -0.02 -9.21
C CYS A 19 26.38 -0.26 -9.70
N ALA A 20 25.71 -1.29 -9.16
CA ALA A 20 24.28 -1.43 -9.31
C ALA A 20 23.63 -0.25 -8.58
N ALA A 21 23.06 0.70 -9.33
CA ALA A 21 22.25 1.75 -8.74
C ALA A 21 21.07 1.12 -8.01
N PRO A 22 20.71 1.59 -6.80
CA PRO A 22 19.49 1.14 -6.13
C PRO A 22 18.28 1.42 -7.03
N PRO A 23 17.24 0.56 -7.00
CA PRO A 23 16.02 0.83 -7.77
C PRO A 23 15.49 2.21 -7.38
N ALA A 24 15.23 3.05 -8.39
CA ALA A 24 14.69 4.38 -8.17
C ALA A 24 13.38 4.27 -7.39
N ALA A 25 13.21 5.11 -6.37
CA ALA A 25 11.93 5.21 -5.67
C ALA A 25 10.85 5.56 -6.70
N PRO A 26 9.64 4.93 -6.62
CA PRO A 26 8.56 5.18 -7.56
C PRO A 26 8.24 6.68 -7.59
N GLY A 27 8.34 7.27 -8.78
CA GLY A 27 8.03 8.68 -9.00
C GLY A 27 6.52 8.93 -9.03
N LEU A 28 6.14 10.20 -8.97
CA LEU A 28 4.73 10.61 -9.06
C LEU A 28 4.03 10.08 -10.34
N MET A 29 4.79 9.89 -11.42
CA MET A 29 4.26 9.36 -12.68
C MET A 29 3.95 7.87 -12.58
N ASP A 30 4.68 7.10 -11.79
CA ASP A 30 4.39 5.70 -11.53
C ASP A 30 3.04 5.51 -10.81
N VAL A 31 2.65 6.46 -9.96
CA VAL A 31 1.36 6.42 -9.25
C VAL A 31 0.19 6.68 -10.21
N THR A 32 0.39 7.57 -11.21
CA THR A 32 -0.65 7.84 -12.22
C THR A 32 -0.84 6.69 -13.22
N GLU A 33 0.18 5.84 -13.39
CA GLU A 33 0.10 4.63 -14.21
C GLU A 33 -0.55 3.44 -13.48
N ARG A 34 -0.85 3.59 -12.19
CA ARG A 34 -1.52 2.57 -11.37
C ARG A 34 -2.94 3.02 -11.03
N PRO A 35 -3.92 2.66 -11.85
CA PRO A 35 -5.28 3.17 -11.69
C PRO A 35 -5.95 2.77 -10.37
N ALA A 36 -5.61 1.61 -9.80
CA ALA A 36 -6.14 1.18 -8.51
C ALA A 36 -5.63 2.06 -7.37
N GLU A 37 -4.33 2.30 -7.31
CA GLU A 37 -3.69 3.14 -6.29
C GLU A 37 -4.11 4.61 -6.44
N SER A 38 -4.28 5.08 -7.67
CA SER A 38 -4.82 6.42 -7.94
C SER A 38 -6.24 6.57 -7.40
N ALA A 39 -7.11 5.57 -7.63
CA ALA A 39 -8.47 5.56 -7.11
C ALA A 39 -8.48 5.49 -5.57
N LEU A 40 -7.59 4.70 -4.95
CA LEU A 40 -7.43 4.66 -3.49
C LEU A 40 -7.08 6.03 -2.92
N LEU A 41 -6.07 6.69 -3.47
CA LEU A 41 -5.64 8.03 -3.01
C LEU A 41 -6.76 9.07 -3.17
N ALA A 42 -7.47 9.03 -4.29
CA ALA A 42 -8.62 9.91 -4.52
C ALA A 42 -9.76 9.63 -3.53
N GLY A 43 -10.00 8.34 -3.22
CA GLY A 43 -11.01 7.93 -2.24
C GLY A 43 -10.68 8.39 -0.82
N VAL A 44 -9.41 8.26 -0.40
CA VAL A 44 -8.95 8.76 0.91
C VAL A 44 -9.08 10.29 1.00
N ARG A 45 -8.69 11.00 -0.06
CA ARG A 45 -8.87 12.46 -0.10
C ARG A 45 -10.35 12.87 -0.01
N ALA A 46 -11.22 12.22 -0.76
CA ALA A 46 -12.65 12.48 -0.69
C ALA A 46 -13.21 12.21 0.73
N TYR A 47 -12.71 11.17 1.41
CA TYR A 47 -13.03 10.90 2.81
C TYR A 47 -12.61 12.03 3.74
N ASP A 48 -11.37 12.53 3.61
CA ASP A 48 -10.84 13.64 4.41
C ASP A 48 -11.60 14.96 4.18
N GLU A 49 -12.15 15.11 2.98
CA GLU A 49 -13.02 16.24 2.58
C GLU A 49 -14.51 16.02 2.97
N ALA A 50 -14.81 14.96 3.73
CA ALA A 50 -16.17 14.57 4.12
C ALA A 50 -17.13 14.28 2.95
N GLN A 51 -16.59 13.99 1.77
CA GLN A 51 -17.36 13.60 0.58
C GLN A 51 -17.57 12.07 0.59
N TYR A 52 -18.26 11.55 1.60
CA TYR A 52 -18.38 10.13 1.87
C TYR A 52 -18.96 9.29 0.71
N PRO A 53 -20.02 9.73 -0.02
CA PRO A 53 -20.51 8.96 -1.17
C PRO A 53 -19.47 8.81 -2.28
N GLN A 54 -18.72 9.87 -2.56
CA GLN A 54 -17.64 9.84 -3.56
C GLN A 54 -16.46 9.00 -3.07
N ALA A 55 -16.09 9.12 -1.80
CA ALA A 55 -15.05 8.29 -1.18
C ALA A 55 -15.39 6.81 -1.29
N GLU A 56 -16.61 6.42 -0.92
CA GLU A 56 -17.09 5.03 -1.02
C GLU A 56 -16.97 4.50 -2.46
N GLN A 57 -17.42 5.27 -3.45
CA GLN A 57 -17.32 4.88 -4.87
C GLN A 57 -15.87 4.66 -5.31
N LEU A 58 -14.97 5.58 -4.99
CA LEU A 58 -13.55 5.52 -5.38
C LEU A 58 -12.82 4.37 -4.69
N LEU A 59 -13.08 4.13 -3.39
CA LEU A 59 -12.48 3.03 -2.65
C LEU A 59 -12.93 1.66 -3.19
N ARG A 60 -14.23 1.49 -3.49
CA ARG A 60 -14.76 0.29 -4.14
C ARG A 60 -14.19 0.11 -5.55
N GLN A 61 -14.00 1.19 -6.28
CA GLN A 61 -13.34 1.15 -7.59
C GLN A 61 -11.89 0.68 -7.49
N ALA A 62 -11.12 1.18 -6.51
CA ALA A 62 -9.74 0.75 -6.27
C ALA A 62 -9.65 -0.75 -6.00
N LEU A 63 -10.51 -1.28 -5.14
CA LEU A 63 -10.59 -2.72 -4.85
C LEU A 63 -10.99 -3.53 -6.08
N LYS A 64 -11.95 -3.04 -6.89
CA LYS A 64 -12.42 -3.71 -8.11
C LYS A 64 -11.35 -3.76 -9.20
N ILE A 65 -10.57 -2.69 -9.38
CA ILE A 65 -9.44 -2.67 -10.32
C ILE A 65 -8.35 -3.65 -9.86
N GLY A 66 -8.11 -3.74 -8.57
CA GLY A 66 -7.17 -4.66 -7.97
C GLY A 66 -5.93 -3.96 -7.43
N LEU A 67 -5.95 -3.62 -6.15
CA LEU A 67 -4.79 -3.14 -5.41
C LEU A 67 -3.80 -4.29 -5.23
N VAL A 68 -2.54 -4.07 -5.56
CA VAL A 68 -1.51 -5.12 -5.47
C VAL A 68 -1.03 -5.31 -4.03
N SER A 69 -0.91 -4.21 -3.28
CA SER A 69 -0.40 -4.23 -1.91
C SER A 69 -1.49 -4.70 -0.93
N PRO A 70 -1.24 -5.75 -0.10
CA PRO A 70 -2.13 -6.14 1.00
C PRO A 70 -2.47 -4.98 1.93
N ARG A 71 -1.49 -4.13 2.21
CA ARG A 71 -1.67 -2.95 3.04
C ARG A 71 -2.62 -1.92 2.42
N ASP A 72 -2.55 -1.73 1.11
CA ASP A 72 -3.43 -0.80 0.41
C ASP A 72 -4.85 -1.35 0.29
N GLN A 73 -5.01 -2.67 0.10
CA GLN A 73 -6.31 -3.34 0.18
C GLN A 73 -6.93 -3.15 1.57
N ALA A 74 -6.16 -3.40 2.63
CA ALA A 74 -6.62 -3.20 4.00
C ALA A 74 -6.97 -1.72 4.29
N ALA A 75 -6.22 -0.77 3.73
CA ALA A 75 -6.52 0.65 3.85
C ALA A 75 -7.86 1.02 3.18
N ALA A 76 -8.11 0.50 1.97
CA ALA A 76 -9.39 0.73 1.29
C ALA A 76 -10.57 0.21 2.12
N HIS A 77 -10.47 -1.02 2.63
CA HIS A 77 -11.49 -1.61 3.51
C HIS A 77 -11.65 -0.84 4.82
N LYS A 78 -10.56 -0.34 5.42
CA LYS A 78 -10.61 0.50 6.62
C LYS A 78 -11.48 1.74 6.42
N TYR A 79 -11.26 2.50 5.36
CA TYR A 79 -12.03 3.70 5.08
C TYR A 79 -13.49 3.39 4.74
N LEU A 80 -13.75 2.29 4.03
CA LEU A 80 -15.11 1.80 3.82
C LEU A 80 -15.80 1.45 5.14
N ALA A 81 -15.13 0.78 6.06
CA ALA A 81 -15.65 0.49 7.41
C ALA A 81 -16.00 1.78 8.16
N PHE A 82 -15.15 2.81 8.11
CA PHE A 82 -15.43 4.08 8.75
C PHE A 82 -16.68 4.75 8.17
N ILE A 83 -16.83 4.76 6.84
CA ILE A 83 -18.01 5.29 6.16
C ILE A 83 -19.27 4.50 6.55
N ASP A 84 -19.20 3.17 6.55
CA ASP A 84 -20.32 2.30 6.89
C ASP A 84 -20.76 2.50 8.34
N CYS A 85 -19.84 2.49 9.29
CA CYS A 85 -20.15 2.75 10.70
C CYS A 85 -20.75 4.15 10.93
N THR A 86 -20.21 5.17 10.28
CA THR A 86 -20.72 6.54 10.36
C THR A 86 -22.12 6.66 9.77
N SER A 87 -22.44 5.83 8.76
CA SER A 87 -23.75 5.76 8.12
C SER A 87 -24.71 4.77 8.79
N ALA A 88 -24.40 4.30 10.00
CA ALA A 88 -25.17 3.31 10.76
C ALA A 88 -25.35 1.95 10.05
N ARG A 89 -24.53 1.63 9.06
CA ARG A 89 -24.47 0.32 8.38
C ARG A 89 -23.55 -0.63 9.14
N ILE A 90 -23.91 -1.02 10.33
CA ILE A 90 -23.02 -1.70 11.28
C ILE A 90 -22.54 -3.07 10.75
N ASP A 91 -23.41 -3.86 10.13
CA ASP A 91 -23.03 -5.15 9.57
C ASP A 91 -22.02 -5.02 8.42
N ALA A 92 -22.21 -4.00 7.57
CA ALA A 92 -21.26 -3.67 6.50
C ALA A 92 -19.91 -3.19 7.08
N CYS A 93 -19.94 -2.32 8.08
CA CYS A 93 -18.74 -1.87 8.79
C CYS A 93 -17.94 -3.05 9.36
N GLU A 94 -18.61 -4.00 10.00
CA GLU A 94 -17.97 -5.20 10.55
C GLU A 94 -17.37 -6.06 9.44
N ALA A 95 -18.10 -6.25 8.33
CA ALA A 95 -17.61 -7.00 7.17
C ALA A 95 -16.36 -6.35 6.56
N GLU A 96 -16.35 -5.02 6.43
CA GLU A 96 -15.20 -4.29 5.90
C GLU A 96 -13.97 -4.41 6.82
N PHE A 97 -14.12 -4.36 8.14
CA PHE A 97 -12.99 -4.60 9.05
C PHE A 97 -12.46 -6.03 8.98
N ARG A 98 -13.32 -7.02 8.79
CA ARG A 98 -12.88 -8.40 8.54
C ARG A 98 -12.10 -8.51 7.23
N ALA A 99 -12.60 -7.90 6.17
CA ALA A 99 -11.93 -7.86 4.87
C ALA A 99 -10.55 -7.17 4.97
N ALA A 100 -10.42 -6.10 5.74
CA ALA A 100 -9.13 -5.47 5.99
C ALA A 100 -8.11 -6.42 6.63
N ARG A 101 -8.53 -7.21 7.61
CA ARG A 101 -7.67 -8.21 8.28
C ARG A 101 -7.35 -9.41 7.40
N GLU A 102 -8.28 -9.81 6.55
CA GLU A 102 -8.05 -10.87 5.56
C GLU A 102 -7.04 -10.43 4.51
N ALA A 103 -7.14 -9.18 4.05
CA ALA A 103 -6.21 -8.61 3.09
C ALA A 103 -4.79 -8.46 3.68
N ASP A 104 -4.68 -7.95 4.90
CA ASP A 104 -3.42 -7.80 5.63
C ASP A 104 -3.56 -8.30 7.07
N PRO A 105 -3.00 -9.48 7.42
CA PRO A 105 -3.01 -10.00 8.78
C PRO A 105 -2.33 -9.10 9.82
N LYS A 106 -1.52 -8.14 9.38
CA LYS A 106 -0.89 -7.14 10.25
C LYS A 106 -1.72 -5.87 10.41
N PHE A 107 -2.89 -5.81 9.77
CA PHE A 107 -3.75 -4.65 9.85
C PHE A 107 -4.17 -4.37 11.29
N ALA A 108 -4.00 -3.13 11.71
CA ALA A 108 -4.45 -2.63 12.99
C ALA A 108 -4.82 -1.14 12.87
N LEU A 109 -5.87 -0.74 13.55
CA LEU A 109 -6.18 0.68 13.73
C LEU A 109 -5.15 1.32 14.66
N THR A 110 -4.86 2.60 14.43
CA THR A 110 -4.09 3.40 15.38
C THR A 110 -4.84 3.53 16.70
N LYS A 111 -4.15 3.92 17.77
CA LYS A 111 -4.80 4.15 19.07
C LYS A 111 -5.91 5.18 18.99
N ALA A 112 -5.72 6.24 18.21
CA ALA A 112 -6.72 7.27 18.01
C ALA A 112 -7.94 6.74 17.25
N GLU A 113 -7.73 5.99 16.17
CA GLU A 113 -8.81 5.39 15.38
C GLU A 113 -9.60 4.36 16.21
N SER A 114 -8.93 3.48 16.94
CA SER A 114 -9.58 2.43 17.75
C SER A 114 -10.37 2.97 18.93
N GLY A 115 -10.07 4.19 19.39
CA GLY A 115 -10.83 4.90 20.43
C GLY A 115 -12.08 5.63 19.94
N HIS A 116 -12.37 5.61 18.65
CA HIS A 116 -13.51 6.34 18.09
C HIS A 116 -14.85 5.71 18.51
N PRO A 117 -15.85 6.48 18.96
CA PRO A 117 -17.08 5.96 19.56
C PRO A 117 -17.97 5.17 18.59
N LEU A 118 -17.93 5.47 17.28
CA LEU A 118 -18.79 4.80 16.30
C LEU A 118 -18.23 3.46 15.82
N TRP A 119 -16.96 3.42 15.44
CA TRP A 119 -16.37 2.19 14.88
C TRP A 119 -15.44 1.43 15.82
N GLY A 120 -14.94 2.06 16.88
CA GLY A 120 -14.06 1.39 17.84
C GLY A 120 -14.66 0.12 18.42
N PRO A 121 -15.91 0.14 18.94
CA PRO A 121 -16.57 -1.07 19.46
C PRO A 121 -16.79 -2.14 18.38
N VAL A 122 -17.08 -1.77 17.14
CA VAL A 122 -17.23 -2.70 16.01
C VAL A 122 -15.89 -3.36 15.69
N TYR A 123 -14.83 -2.56 15.58
CA TYR A 123 -13.48 -3.08 15.35
C TYR A 123 -13.03 -4.07 16.43
N GLN A 124 -13.30 -3.78 17.70
CA GLN A 124 -12.96 -4.69 18.82
C GLN A 124 -13.65 -6.04 18.72
N ARG A 125 -14.91 -6.10 18.26
CA ARG A 125 -15.60 -7.36 18.03
C ARG A 125 -14.97 -8.22 16.95
N VAL A 126 -14.44 -7.58 15.91
CA VAL A 126 -13.76 -8.29 14.81
C VAL A 126 -12.39 -8.85 15.21
N GLN A 127 -11.82 -8.38 16.30
CA GLN A 127 -10.53 -8.87 16.81
C GLN A 127 -10.64 -10.13 17.69
N GLN A 128 -11.82 -10.47 18.16
CA GLN A 128 -12.07 -11.66 18.97
C GLN A 128 -12.18 -12.89 18.07
#